data_370758ce3e39ed66de0f2e76eac52a25
#
_entry.id   370758ce3e39ed66de0f2e76eac52a25
#
_cell.length_a   1.000
_cell.length_b   1.000
_cell.length_c   1.000
_cell.angle_alpha   90.00
_cell.angle_beta   90.00
_cell.angle_gamma   90.00
#
_symmetry.space_group_name_H-M   'P 1'
#
loop_
_entity.id
_entity.type
_entity.pdbx_description
1 polymer ?
#
loop_
_entity_poly.entity_id
_entity_poly.type
_entity_poly.pdbx_seq_one_letter_code
_entity_poly.pdbx_strand_id
1 'polypeptide(L)'
;MEDLAERRLQTVRDHMALEIVSDWDAVIATFEHPRYEMATGAVFDGEEAVRGYFAASRTPFPDQGNEIIAIAHDGDTVLVEFWLTGTHLGPLKLRGQTIEPTGRSFRVRMAASFEFPPGSDKIICERPFFDPGAVSRALGL
;
A
#
# COMPACT_ATOMS: atom_id res chain seq x y z
N MET A 1 20.61 14.32 16.00
CA MET A 1 20.13 14.49 14.59
C MET A 1 19.93 13.11 13.99
N GLU A 2 18.74 12.85 13.48
CA GLU A 2 18.48 11.58 12.79
C GLU A 2 19.25 11.51 11.48
N ASP A 3 19.80 10.34 11.16
CA ASP A 3 20.42 10.11 9.88
C ASP A 3 19.38 9.89 8.78
N LEU A 4 19.81 9.83 7.53
CA LEU A 4 18.91 9.68 6.37
C LEU A 4 18.17 8.35 6.42
N ALA A 5 18.83 7.27 6.80
CA ALA A 5 18.18 5.95 6.91
C ALA A 5 17.04 5.98 7.92
N GLU A 6 17.26 6.57 9.08
CA GLU A 6 16.22 6.68 10.12
C GLU A 6 15.05 7.53 9.63
N ARG A 7 15.31 8.66 8.95
CA ARG A 7 14.25 9.50 8.38
C ARG A 7 13.43 8.77 7.32
N ARG A 8 14.09 7.96 6.47
CA ARG A 8 13.41 7.16 5.45
C ARG A 8 12.54 6.07 6.06
N LEU A 9 13.03 5.38 7.08
CA LEU A 9 12.25 4.40 7.82
C LEU A 9 11.02 5.05 8.45
N GLN A 10 11.18 6.24 9.02
CA GLN A 10 10.06 6.97 9.61
C GLN A 10 9.06 7.42 8.56
N THR A 11 9.53 7.89 7.40
CA THR A 11 8.63 8.27 6.28
C THR A 11 7.74 7.09 5.87
N VAL A 12 8.31 5.89 5.76
CA VAL A 12 7.53 4.70 5.40
C VAL A 12 6.56 4.32 6.51
N ARG A 13 6.97 4.37 7.77
CA ARG A 13 6.06 4.12 8.90
C ARG A 13 4.89 5.09 8.92
N ASP A 14 5.16 6.38 8.71
CA ASP A 14 4.12 7.42 8.66
C ASP A 14 3.19 7.18 7.48
N HIS A 15 3.74 6.91 6.30
CA HIS A 15 2.96 6.60 5.09
C HIS A 15 1.97 5.46 5.35
N MET A 16 2.43 4.36 5.93
CA MET A 16 1.60 3.19 6.19
C MET A 16 0.55 3.46 7.27
N ALA A 17 0.89 4.23 8.30
CA ALA A 17 -0.06 4.62 9.34
C ALA A 17 -1.15 5.54 8.79
N LEU A 18 -0.79 6.47 7.91
CA LEU A 18 -1.74 7.40 7.29
C LEU A 18 -2.70 6.69 6.34
N GLU A 19 -2.26 5.62 5.69
CA GLU A 19 -3.13 4.78 4.86
C GLU A 19 -4.24 4.12 5.69
N ILE A 20 -3.98 3.73 6.92
CA ILE A 20 -4.98 3.10 7.80
C ILE A 20 -6.15 4.05 8.07
N VAL A 21 -5.89 5.33 8.22
CA VAL A 21 -6.91 6.35 8.50
C VAL A 21 -7.40 7.06 7.24
N SER A 22 -6.93 6.61 6.07
CA SER A 22 -7.31 7.14 4.75
C SER A 22 -7.09 8.66 4.62
N ASP A 23 -6.04 9.18 5.23
CA ASP A 23 -5.63 10.57 5.07
C ASP A 23 -4.79 10.71 3.79
N TRP A 24 -5.48 10.73 2.66
CA TRP A 24 -4.82 10.66 1.35
C TRP A 24 -3.96 11.88 1.05
N ASP A 25 -4.34 13.06 1.52
CA ASP A 25 -3.51 14.25 1.36
C ASP A 25 -2.16 14.07 2.07
N ALA A 26 -2.18 13.54 3.29
CA ALA A 26 -0.96 13.28 4.04
C ALA A 26 -0.15 12.11 3.45
N VAL A 27 -0.81 11.07 2.93
CA VAL A 27 -0.13 9.97 2.22
C VAL A 27 0.60 10.49 0.99
N ILE A 28 -0.07 11.31 0.18
CA ILE A 28 0.52 11.93 -1.01
C ILE A 28 1.73 12.80 -0.63
N ALA A 29 1.66 13.50 0.49
CA ALA A 29 2.75 14.35 0.96
C ALA A 29 4.01 13.58 1.38
N THR A 30 3.93 12.26 1.57
CA THR A 30 5.12 11.43 1.83
C THR A 30 5.95 11.19 0.56
N PHE A 31 5.40 11.49 -0.61
CA PHE A 31 6.09 11.35 -1.88
C PHE A 31 6.71 12.66 -2.33
N GLU A 32 7.85 12.57 -2.99
CA GLU A 32 8.38 13.65 -3.83
C GLU A 32 7.61 13.71 -5.15
N HIS A 33 7.32 12.52 -5.72
CA HIS A 33 6.42 12.34 -6.85
C HIS A 33 5.63 11.06 -6.63
N PRO A 34 4.28 11.11 -6.52
CA PRO A 34 3.49 9.92 -6.30
C PRO A 34 3.57 8.95 -7.48
N ARG A 35 3.96 7.70 -7.19
CA ARG A 35 4.04 6.64 -8.18
C ARG A 35 3.97 5.28 -7.51
N TYR A 36 3.14 4.39 -8.08
CA TYR A 36 3.06 2.98 -7.73
C TYR A 36 3.35 2.13 -8.95
N GLU A 37 4.22 1.13 -8.81
CA GLU A 37 4.45 0.11 -9.83
C GLU A 37 4.03 -1.23 -9.24
N MET A 38 2.96 -1.80 -9.80
CA MET A 38 2.39 -3.05 -9.30
C MET A 38 3.14 -4.25 -9.87
N ALA A 39 3.21 -5.35 -9.11
CA ALA A 39 3.83 -6.59 -9.56
C ALA A 39 3.15 -7.17 -10.80
N THR A 40 1.88 -6.81 -11.06
CA THR A 40 1.12 -7.19 -12.25
C THR A 40 1.54 -6.43 -13.51
N GLY A 41 2.39 -5.40 -13.38
CA GLY A 41 2.81 -4.53 -14.47
C GLY A 41 2.01 -3.23 -14.59
N ALA A 42 0.93 -3.06 -13.82
CA ALA A 42 0.19 -1.81 -13.81
C ALA A 42 1.02 -0.70 -13.15
N VAL A 43 0.92 0.52 -13.69
CA VAL A 43 1.63 1.69 -13.17
C VAL A 43 0.62 2.81 -12.93
N PHE A 44 0.69 3.42 -11.75
CA PHE A 44 -0.08 4.61 -11.41
C PHE A 44 0.92 5.74 -11.17
N ASP A 45 1.00 6.69 -12.10
CA ASP A 45 1.97 7.78 -12.07
C ASP A 45 1.27 9.12 -11.90
N GLY A 46 1.73 9.88 -10.92
CA GLY A 46 1.20 11.20 -10.60
C GLY A 46 0.06 11.17 -9.60
N GLU A 47 -0.27 12.33 -9.05
CA GLU A 47 -1.22 12.46 -7.96
C GLU A 47 -2.62 11.96 -8.31
N GLU A 48 -3.14 12.34 -9.49
CA GLU A 48 -4.48 11.94 -9.90
C GLU A 48 -4.62 10.43 -10.03
N ALA A 49 -3.66 9.78 -10.70
CA ALA A 49 -3.66 8.33 -10.89
C ALA A 49 -3.54 7.59 -9.57
N VAL A 50 -2.68 8.07 -8.68
CA VAL A 50 -2.47 7.44 -7.37
C VAL A 50 -3.69 7.60 -6.47
N ARG A 51 -4.35 8.76 -6.47
CA ARG A 51 -5.62 8.96 -5.74
C ARG A 51 -6.71 8.03 -6.27
N GLY A 52 -6.80 7.85 -7.59
CA GLY A 52 -7.73 6.91 -8.21
C GLY A 52 -7.48 5.47 -7.76
N TYR A 53 -6.22 5.07 -7.69
CA TYR A 53 -5.82 3.77 -7.16
C TYR A 53 -6.25 3.60 -5.69
N PHE A 54 -6.02 4.60 -4.83
CA PHE A 54 -6.45 4.54 -3.44
C PHE A 54 -7.96 4.34 -3.33
N ALA A 55 -8.73 5.13 -4.07
CA ALA A 55 -10.20 5.04 -4.06
C ALA A 55 -10.68 3.67 -4.50
N ALA A 56 -10.15 3.15 -5.60
CA ALA A 56 -10.53 1.84 -6.13
C ALA A 56 -10.17 0.70 -5.17
N SER A 57 -9.00 0.78 -4.52
CA SER A 57 -8.55 -0.25 -3.59
C SER A 57 -9.39 -0.32 -2.31
N ARG A 58 -9.97 0.80 -1.88
CA ARG A 58 -10.77 0.89 -0.65
C ARG A 58 -12.26 0.64 -0.88
N THR A 59 -12.72 0.63 -2.12
CA THR A 59 -14.15 0.35 -2.41
C THR A 59 -14.61 -0.97 -1.82
N PRO A 60 -13.94 -2.12 -2.06
CA PRO A 60 -14.38 -3.37 -1.44
C PRO A 60 -13.98 -3.48 0.04
N PHE A 61 -12.95 -2.78 0.47
CA PHE A 61 -12.34 -2.91 1.80
C PHE A 61 -12.13 -1.53 2.43
N PRO A 62 -13.22 -0.84 2.84
CA PRO A 62 -13.07 0.54 3.35
C PRO A 62 -12.30 0.63 4.68
N ASP A 63 -12.19 -0.48 5.41
CA ASP A 63 -11.45 -0.58 6.66
C ASP A 63 -10.04 -1.16 6.47
N GLN A 64 -9.51 -1.19 5.23
CA GLN A 64 -8.21 -1.78 4.97
C GLN A 64 -7.13 -1.19 5.88
N GLY A 65 -6.38 -2.07 6.53
CA GLY A 65 -5.30 -1.71 7.43
C GLY A 65 -4.04 -2.51 7.14
N ASN A 66 -2.99 -2.19 7.87
CA ASN A 66 -1.72 -2.89 7.78
C ASN A 66 -1.07 -2.98 9.15
N GLU A 67 -0.25 -4.03 9.33
CA GLU A 67 0.57 -4.23 10.53
C GLU A 67 1.98 -4.58 10.07
N ILE A 68 2.96 -3.73 10.38
CA ILE A 68 4.36 -3.96 9.98
C ILE A 68 4.93 -5.14 10.77
N ILE A 69 5.52 -6.10 10.05
CA ILE A 69 6.23 -7.25 10.61
C ILE A 69 7.71 -6.92 10.72
N ALA A 70 8.31 -6.44 9.65
CA ALA A 70 9.73 -6.11 9.57
C ALA A 70 9.94 -4.96 8.59
N ILE A 71 10.93 -4.12 8.86
CA ILE A 71 11.27 -3.00 8.00
C ILE A 71 12.79 -2.81 8.01
N ALA A 72 13.36 -2.54 6.86
CA ALA A 72 14.81 -2.37 6.71
C ALA A 72 15.13 -1.36 5.63
N HIS A 73 16.27 -0.69 5.76
CA HIS A 73 16.79 0.27 4.78
C HIS A 73 18.07 -0.28 4.17
N ASP A 74 18.18 -0.24 2.85
CA ASP A 74 19.37 -0.61 2.11
C ASP A 74 19.50 0.26 0.86
N GLY A 75 20.65 0.92 0.69
CA GLY A 75 20.85 1.84 -0.41
C GLY A 75 19.83 2.98 -0.38
N ASP A 76 19.11 3.18 -1.47
CA ASP A 76 18.04 4.17 -1.58
C ASP A 76 16.65 3.52 -1.47
N THR A 77 16.56 2.35 -0.84
CA THR A 77 15.33 1.56 -0.73
C THR A 77 15.01 1.26 0.73
N VAL A 78 13.73 1.32 1.06
CA VAL A 78 13.17 0.75 2.30
C VAL A 78 12.31 -0.44 1.92
N LEU A 79 12.54 -1.58 2.57
CA LEU A 79 11.78 -2.81 2.38
C LEU A 79 10.92 -3.04 3.61
N VAL A 80 9.67 -3.41 3.41
CA VAL A 80 8.74 -3.68 4.50
C VAL A 80 7.95 -4.95 4.24
N GLU A 81 7.89 -5.82 5.24
CA GLU A 81 6.98 -6.96 5.30
C GLU A 81 5.86 -6.65 6.27
N PHE A 82 4.60 -6.94 5.88
CA PHE A 82 3.46 -6.55 6.69
C PHE A 82 2.26 -7.46 6.46
N TRP A 83 1.33 -7.44 7.41
CA TRP A 83 -0.01 -7.99 7.24
C TRP A 83 -0.91 -6.92 6.65
N LEU A 84 -1.62 -7.27 5.57
CA LEU A 84 -2.73 -6.47 5.06
C LEU A 84 -4.01 -7.05 5.63
N THR A 85 -4.85 -6.20 6.18
CA THR A 85 -6.11 -6.59 6.80
C THR A 85 -7.27 -5.84 6.17
N GLY A 86 -8.46 -6.39 6.26
CA GLY A 86 -9.66 -5.72 5.79
C GLY A 86 -10.90 -6.59 5.95
N THR A 87 -12.05 -5.96 5.73
CA THR A 87 -13.36 -6.62 5.76
C THR A 87 -14.06 -6.31 4.44
N HIS A 88 -14.67 -7.33 3.83
CA HIS A 88 -15.38 -7.20 2.58
C HIS A 88 -16.73 -6.53 2.82
N LEU A 89 -16.76 -5.20 2.77
CA LEU A 89 -17.92 -4.35 3.08
C LEU A 89 -18.45 -3.60 1.86
N GLY A 90 -17.76 -3.67 0.72
CA GLY A 90 -18.18 -3.05 -0.53
C GLY A 90 -18.06 -4.01 -1.71
N PRO A 91 -18.57 -3.63 -2.89
CA PRO A 91 -18.50 -4.51 -4.06
C PRO A 91 -17.06 -4.79 -4.47
N LEU A 92 -16.78 -6.06 -4.75
CA LEU A 92 -15.46 -6.54 -5.19
C LEU A 92 -15.56 -7.04 -6.63
N LYS A 93 -14.73 -6.51 -7.52
CA LYS A 93 -14.62 -7.02 -8.89
C LYS A 93 -13.64 -8.19 -8.92
N LEU A 94 -14.11 -9.37 -9.33
CA LEU A 94 -13.32 -10.59 -9.37
C LEU A 94 -13.69 -11.39 -10.62
N ARG A 95 -12.70 -11.66 -11.46
CA ARG A 95 -12.87 -12.46 -12.69
C ARG A 95 -14.03 -11.98 -13.57
N GLY A 96 -14.12 -10.66 -13.77
CA GLY A 96 -15.16 -10.04 -14.60
C GLY A 96 -16.54 -9.97 -13.95
N GLN A 97 -16.68 -10.38 -12.70
CA GLN A 97 -17.91 -10.34 -11.96
C GLN A 97 -17.83 -9.36 -10.78
N THR A 98 -18.96 -8.87 -10.34
CA THR A 98 -19.06 -8.09 -9.11
C THR A 98 -19.58 -8.98 -8.00
N ILE A 99 -18.78 -9.13 -6.95
CA ILE A 99 -19.15 -9.90 -5.75
C ILE A 99 -19.68 -8.92 -4.72
N GLU A 100 -20.92 -9.12 -4.31
CA GLU A 100 -21.53 -8.31 -3.25
C GLU A 100 -20.85 -8.54 -1.91
N PRO A 101 -20.88 -7.56 -0.98
CA PRO A 101 -20.21 -7.67 0.31
C PRO A 101 -20.58 -8.94 1.06
N THR A 102 -19.56 -9.70 1.47
CA THR A 102 -19.75 -10.92 2.27
C THR A 102 -19.66 -10.67 3.76
N GLY A 103 -19.12 -9.54 4.18
CA GLY A 103 -18.84 -9.24 5.59
C GLY A 103 -17.66 -10.03 6.16
N ARG A 104 -16.99 -10.84 5.34
CA ARG A 104 -15.83 -11.64 5.77
C ARG A 104 -14.56 -10.79 5.85
N SER A 105 -13.70 -11.13 6.79
CA SER A 105 -12.42 -10.45 6.98
C SER A 105 -11.27 -11.25 6.41
N PHE A 106 -10.18 -10.56 6.05
CA PHE A 106 -8.94 -11.20 5.62
C PHE A 106 -7.74 -10.62 6.36
N ARG A 107 -6.69 -11.42 6.42
CA ARG A 107 -5.37 -11.04 6.90
C ARG A 107 -4.35 -11.80 6.06
N VAL A 108 -3.64 -11.09 5.19
CA VAL A 108 -2.71 -11.70 4.24
C VAL A 108 -1.35 -11.04 4.36
N ARG A 109 -0.28 -11.80 4.07
CA ARG A 109 1.08 -11.29 4.14
C ARG A 109 1.44 -10.63 2.83
N MET A 110 2.05 -9.45 2.94
CA MET A 110 2.54 -8.68 1.79
C MET A 110 3.92 -8.11 2.09
N ALA A 111 4.57 -7.65 1.05
CA ALA A 111 5.79 -6.87 1.13
C ALA A 111 5.69 -5.68 0.18
N ALA A 112 6.47 -4.64 0.44
CA ALA A 112 6.60 -3.51 -0.47
C ALA A 112 8.02 -2.98 -0.41
N SER A 113 8.50 -2.45 -1.55
CA SER A 113 9.72 -1.67 -1.58
C SER A 113 9.37 -0.21 -1.87
N PHE A 114 10.03 0.69 -1.15
CA PHE A 114 9.88 2.14 -1.31
C PHE A 114 11.21 2.68 -1.79
N GLU A 115 11.22 3.27 -2.98
CA GLU A 115 12.42 3.89 -3.54
C GLU A 115 12.45 5.37 -3.21
N PHE A 116 13.66 5.87 -2.90
CA PHE A 116 13.92 7.28 -2.59
C PHE A 116 14.93 7.85 -3.57
N PRO A 117 14.79 9.11 -3.99
CA PRO A 117 15.88 9.78 -4.70
C PRO A 117 17.11 9.89 -3.81
N PRO A 118 18.32 9.92 -4.37
CA PRO A 118 19.54 10.10 -3.57
C PRO A 118 19.44 11.34 -2.67
N GLY A 119 19.74 11.16 -1.37
CA GLY A 119 19.72 12.23 -0.39
C GLY A 119 18.34 12.68 0.09
N SER A 120 17.25 12.14 -0.45
CA SER A 120 15.87 12.50 -0.09
C SER A 120 15.30 11.54 0.93
N ASP A 121 14.44 12.06 1.81
CA ASP A 121 13.62 11.27 2.72
C ASP A 121 12.15 11.22 2.26
N LYS A 122 11.87 11.58 1.01
CA LYS A 122 10.55 11.46 0.39
C LYS A 122 10.55 10.39 -0.69
N ILE A 123 9.47 9.63 -0.76
CA ILE A 123 9.33 8.46 -1.64
C ILE A 123 9.17 8.92 -3.09
N ILE A 124 9.80 8.21 -4.02
CA ILE A 124 9.61 8.46 -5.46
C ILE A 124 8.86 7.32 -6.14
N CYS A 125 8.79 6.15 -5.53
CA CYS A 125 8.03 5.02 -6.06
C CYS A 125 7.77 3.98 -4.97
N GLU A 126 6.54 3.49 -4.90
CA GLU A 126 6.20 2.30 -4.10
C GLU A 126 5.96 1.12 -5.03
N ARG A 127 6.52 -0.04 -4.70
CA ARG A 127 6.33 -1.30 -5.42
C ARG A 127 5.80 -2.35 -4.45
N PRO A 128 4.46 -2.55 -4.40
CA PRO A 128 3.88 -3.63 -3.60
C PRO A 128 4.09 -4.99 -4.27
N PHE A 129 4.37 -5.99 -3.46
CA PHE A 129 4.50 -7.39 -3.89
C PHE A 129 3.48 -8.23 -3.13
N PHE A 130 2.58 -8.89 -3.86
CA PHE A 130 1.49 -9.65 -3.29
C PHE A 130 1.09 -10.80 -4.21
N ASP A 131 0.45 -11.81 -3.63
CA ASP A 131 -0.22 -12.86 -4.39
C ASP A 131 -1.62 -12.34 -4.78
N PRO A 132 -1.91 -12.17 -6.09
CA PRO A 132 -3.21 -11.62 -6.51
C PRO A 132 -4.42 -12.41 -6.03
N GLY A 133 -4.27 -13.70 -5.78
CA GLY A 133 -5.36 -14.56 -5.30
C GLY A 133 -5.48 -14.65 -3.78
N ALA A 134 -4.52 -14.08 -3.02
CA ALA A 134 -4.46 -14.30 -1.58
C ALA A 134 -5.71 -13.76 -0.85
N VAL A 135 -6.16 -12.56 -1.19
CA VAL A 135 -7.32 -11.95 -0.55
C VAL A 135 -8.60 -12.74 -0.89
N SER A 136 -8.81 -13.08 -2.17
CA SER A 136 -10.01 -13.83 -2.56
C SER A 136 -10.05 -15.21 -1.90
N ARG A 137 -8.92 -15.92 -1.83
CA ARG A 137 -8.85 -17.21 -1.12
C ARG A 137 -9.15 -17.05 0.37
N ALA A 138 -8.60 -16.02 1.00
CA ALA A 138 -8.86 -15.75 2.41
C ALA A 138 -10.33 -15.45 2.68
N LEU A 139 -11.05 -14.86 1.71
CA LEU A 139 -12.48 -14.60 1.78
C LEU A 139 -13.34 -15.81 1.39
N GLY A 140 -12.73 -16.90 0.94
CA GLY A 140 -13.44 -18.10 0.50
C GLY A 140 -14.09 -17.96 -0.88
N LEU A 141 -13.53 -17.10 -1.72
CA LEU A 141 -14.04 -16.82 -3.07
C LEU A 141 -13.25 -17.49 -4.18
#